data_5cd44a03cd69a5d7bd304aa309a9889f
#
_entry.id   5cd44a03cd69a5d7bd304aa309a9889f
#
_cell.length_a   1.000
_cell.length_b   1.000
_cell.length_c   1.000
_cell.angle_alpha   90.00
_cell.angle_beta   90.00
_cell.angle_gamma   90.00
#
_symmetry.space_group_name_H-M   'P 1'
#
loop_
_entity.id
_entity.type
_entity.pdbx_description
1 polymer ?
#
loop_
_entity_poly.entity_id
_entity_poly.type
_entity_poly.pdbx_seq_one_letter_code
_entity_poly.pdbx_strand_id
1 'polypeptide(L)'
;MQRSRLPVGGGNIFQKIRAKRSETAAQGMELFDLSIGEPKGPALMSARKAARDAVMSEQEAMHAYQYNDSPAVPDFARRFVTAHLKSVMPSKGIDYLPIPGIKPMLGLLPLACGCALDDITVATMTRPGYPIPADWCDYHIRVTHYPLPLNSQNQFRFSTADIESGTDLVMTNYPNNPSGQIVTKEWWRALCEYCSDNDIRLFNDAAYYSLSHTEESATLAEVAVDYADLSWAEAYTAAKLIGNGTGWHVGAMVGSSDFIGDIKEVKGKTDAGFVAPMAAGVIAGLEDDQAGIEECRQMYKVRLDTLIGILSDCGMRLTAQPRAGFYTLWEAPTRAFGQSLASSEDFNFAMIDKTGVVGVHFPGCIRYAVCADIAAMEEGLRKAFQAADVAYE
;
A
#
# COMPACT_ATOMS: atom_id res chain seq x y z
N MET A 1 33.20 4.12 -15.18
CA MET A 1 31.74 4.26 -14.96
C MET A 1 31.46 5.63 -14.37
N GLN A 2 30.51 6.38 -14.93
CA GLN A 2 30.09 7.62 -14.29
C GLN A 2 29.38 7.31 -12.96
N ARG A 3 29.75 8.01 -11.89
CA ARG A 3 29.13 7.86 -10.56
C ARG A 3 27.68 8.38 -10.61
N SER A 4 26.73 7.65 -10.03
CA SER A 4 25.35 8.13 -9.87
C SER A 4 25.34 9.49 -9.15
N ARG A 5 24.45 10.37 -9.57
CA ARG A 5 24.21 11.69 -8.95
C ARG A 5 23.06 11.66 -7.95
N LEU A 6 22.38 10.49 -7.81
CA LEU A 6 21.30 10.32 -6.85
C LEU A 6 21.88 10.08 -5.46
N PRO A 7 21.15 10.45 -4.41
CA PRO A 7 21.50 10.07 -3.04
C PRO A 7 21.76 8.56 -2.97
N VAL A 8 22.77 8.17 -2.22
CA VAL A 8 23.04 6.75 -1.97
C VAL A 8 22.02 6.30 -0.94
N GLY A 9 20.82 5.98 -1.38
CA GLY A 9 19.84 5.25 -0.58
C GLY A 9 20.37 3.87 -0.26
N GLY A 10 20.08 3.32 0.91
CA GLY A 10 20.37 1.93 1.24
C GLY A 10 19.82 1.04 0.12
N GLY A 11 20.60 0.05 -0.33
CA GLY A 11 20.24 -0.78 -1.50
C GLY A 11 18.80 -1.26 -1.36
N ASN A 12 17.98 -0.93 -2.36
CA ASN A 12 16.55 -1.23 -2.35
C ASN A 12 16.36 -2.74 -2.11
N ILE A 13 15.77 -3.10 -0.98
CA ILE A 13 15.53 -4.47 -0.53
C ILE A 13 14.90 -5.33 -1.64
N PHE A 14 13.98 -4.74 -2.42
CA PHE A 14 13.33 -5.43 -3.54
C PHE A 14 14.29 -5.73 -4.69
N GLN A 15 15.32 -4.89 -4.90
CA GLN A 15 16.35 -5.16 -5.92
C GLN A 15 17.25 -6.32 -5.50
N LYS A 16 17.66 -6.37 -4.24
CA LYS A 16 18.43 -7.51 -3.69
C LYS A 16 17.67 -8.82 -3.81
N ILE A 17 16.38 -8.83 -3.38
CA ILE A 17 15.51 -10.00 -3.47
C ILE A 17 15.31 -10.41 -4.94
N ARG A 18 15.11 -9.45 -5.86
CA ARG A 18 14.99 -9.74 -7.29
C ARG A 18 16.25 -10.37 -7.87
N ALA A 19 17.43 -9.87 -7.51
CA ALA A 19 18.71 -10.44 -7.95
C ALA A 19 18.85 -11.87 -7.44
N LYS A 20 18.61 -12.12 -6.15
CA LYS A 20 18.71 -13.43 -5.52
C LYS A 20 17.72 -14.43 -6.14
N ARG A 21 16.46 -14.02 -6.32
CA ARG A 21 15.46 -14.83 -7.01
C ARG A 21 15.87 -15.23 -8.43
N SER A 22 16.44 -14.30 -9.20
CA SER A 22 16.88 -14.56 -10.57
C SER A 22 18.06 -15.54 -10.62
N GLU A 23 18.98 -15.43 -9.67
CA GLU A 23 20.12 -16.36 -9.51
C GLU A 23 19.62 -17.79 -9.22
N THR A 24 18.72 -17.95 -8.25
CA THR A 24 18.16 -19.24 -7.86
C THR A 24 17.35 -19.88 -8.98
N ALA A 25 16.54 -19.08 -9.71
CA ALA A 25 15.82 -19.56 -10.89
C ALA A 25 16.75 -20.05 -12.00
N ALA A 26 17.88 -19.36 -12.23
CA ALA A 26 18.88 -19.76 -13.22
C ALA A 26 19.56 -21.09 -12.89
N GLN A 27 19.56 -21.51 -11.62
CA GLN A 27 20.04 -22.81 -11.17
C GLN A 27 19.00 -23.94 -11.36
N GLY A 28 17.82 -23.63 -11.91
CA GLY A 28 16.75 -24.60 -12.18
C GLY A 28 15.86 -24.93 -10.98
N MET A 29 15.93 -24.15 -9.89
CA MET A 29 15.05 -24.33 -8.75
C MET A 29 13.66 -23.79 -9.05
N GLU A 30 12.63 -24.55 -8.69
CA GLU A 30 11.25 -24.08 -8.69
C GLU A 30 11.07 -23.00 -7.63
N LEU A 31 10.41 -21.89 -8.00
CA LEU A 31 10.20 -20.76 -7.09
C LEU A 31 8.75 -20.68 -6.59
N PHE A 32 8.60 -20.58 -5.29
CA PHE A 32 7.37 -20.21 -4.60
C PHE A 32 7.43 -18.71 -4.26
N ASP A 33 7.11 -17.85 -5.26
CA ASP A 33 7.31 -16.41 -5.12
C ASP A 33 6.15 -15.75 -4.36
N LEU A 34 6.34 -15.56 -3.06
CA LEU A 34 5.45 -14.87 -2.13
C LEU A 34 5.92 -13.43 -1.82
N SER A 35 6.90 -12.90 -2.56
CA SER A 35 7.43 -11.55 -2.35
C SER A 35 6.59 -10.45 -3.01
N ILE A 36 5.89 -10.78 -4.09
CA ILE A 36 5.22 -9.81 -4.97
C ILE A 36 3.81 -9.52 -4.48
N GLY A 37 3.60 -8.28 -4.02
CA GLY A 37 2.28 -7.76 -3.62
C GLY A 37 1.49 -7.19 -4.80
N GLU A 38 1.32 -7.99 -5.84
CA GLU A 38 0.60 -7.64 -7.06
C GLU A 38 -0.45 -8.71 -7.36
N PRO A 39 -1.75 -8.35 -7.44
CA PRO A 39 -2.79 -9.26 -7.87
C PRO A 39 -2.42 -10.03 -9.14
N LYS A 40 -2.82 -11.27 -9.24
CA LYS A 40 -2.61 -12.13 -10.41
C LYS A 40 -3.90 -12.28 -11.22
N GLY A 41 -3.75 -12.65 -12.49
CA GLY A 41 -4.86 -12.77 -13.43
C GLY A 41 -5.34 -11.43 -13.99
N PRO A 42 -6.49 -11.41 -14.66
CA PRO A 42 -7.06 -10.20 -15.24
C PRO A 42 -7.86 -9.38 -14.23
N ALA A 43 -8.15 -8.12 -14.58
CA ALA A 43 -9.20 -7.34 -13.93
C ALA A 43 -10.59 -7.97 -14.11
N LEU A 44 -11.57 -7.54 -13.32
CA LEU A 44 -12.97 -7.98 -13.43
C LEU A 44 -13.48 -7.85 -14.87
N MET A 45 -14.34 -8.78 -15.29
CA MET A 45 -14.89 -8.80 -16.65
C MET A 45 -15.72 -7.55 -16.94
N SER A 46 -16.50 -7.08 -15.97
CA SER A 46 -17.27 -5.84 -16.02
C SER A 46 -16.37 -4.65 -16.36
N ALA A 47 -15.31 -4.46 -15.60
CA ALA A 47 -14.34 -3.38 -15.79
C ALA A 47 -13.66 -3.47 -17.18
N ARG A 48 -13.24 -4.67 -17.61
CA ARG A 48 -12.58 -4.87 -18.92
C ARG A 48 -13.50 -4.59 -20.09
N LYS A 49 -14.80 -4.98 -20.01
CA LYS A 49 -15.79 -4.69 -21.04
C LYS A 49 -16.02 -3.20 -21.16
N ALA A 50 -16.27 -2.50 -20.06
CA ALA A 50 -16.49 -1.07 -20.06
C ALA A 50 -15.26 -0.29 -20.56
N ALA A 51 -14.05 -0.70 -20.16
CA ALA A 51 -12.82 -0.10 -20.67
C ALA A 51 -12.66 -0.29 -22.19
N ARG A 52 -12.95 -1.49 -22.72
CA ARG A 52 -12.94 -1.76 -24.15
C ARG A 52 -13.93 -0.84 -24.90
N ASP A 53 -15.16 -0.74 -24.41
CA ASP A 53 -16.20 0.05 -25.06
C ASP A 53 -15.84 1.55 -25.02
N ALA A 54 -15.20 2.00 -23.94
CA ALA A 54 -14.69 3.35 -23.81
C ALA A 54 -13.51 3.64 -24.79
N VAL A 55 -12.59 2.69 -24.98
CA VAL A 55 -11.51 2.81 -25.99
C VAL A 55 -12.06 2.94 -27.40
N MET A 56 -13.19 2.27 -27.70
CA MET A 56 -13.86 2.29 -29.01
C MET A 56 -14.79 3.50 -29.17
N SER A 57 -14.94 4.35 -28.17
CA SER A 57 -15.81 5.53 -28.25
C SER A 57 -15.25 6.56 -29.23
N GLU A 58 -16.15 7.21 -29.97
CA GLU A 58 -15.81 8.37 -30.84
C GLU A 58 -15.86 9.71 -30.09
N GLN A 59 -16.14 9.69 -28.79
CA GLN A 59 -16.17 10.90 -27.96
C GLN A 59 -14.74 11.42 -27.73
N GLU A 60 -14.46 12.63 -28.20
CA GLU A 60 -13.13 13.24 -28.10
C GLU A 60 -12.57 13.26 -26.67
N ALA A 61 -13.43 13.56 -25.68
CA ALA A 61 -13.04 13.59 -24.26
C ALA A 61 -12.42 12.27 -23.79
N MET A 62 -12.83 11.13 -24.36
CA MET A 62 -12.30 9.80 -23.99
C MET A 62 -10.86 9.59 -24.44
N HIS A 63 -10.39 10.39 -25.41
CA HIS A 63 -9.05 10.33 -26.01
C HIS A 63 -8.17 11.53 -25.65
N ALA A 64 -8.72 12.53 -24.94
CA ALA A 64 -8.04 13.76 -24.56
C ALA A 64 -7.37 13.64 -23.18
N TYR A 65 -6.54 14.63 -22.87
CA TYR A 65 -6.00 14.80 -21.51
C TYR A 65 -7.11 14.97 -20.49
N GLN A 66 -6.97 14.30 -19.35
CA GLN A 66 -7.96 14.35 -18.29
C GLN A 66 -7.64 15.39 -17.21
N TYR A 67 -6.36 15.77 -17.08
CA TYR A 67 -5.86 16.68 -16.04
C TYR A 67 -6.42 16.33 -14.65
N ASN A 68 -7.01 17.33 -13.98
CA ASN A 68 -7.61 17.16 -12.65
C ASN A 68 -9.15 17.13 -12.67
N ASP A 69 -9.78 17.27 -13.85
CA ASP A 69 -11.23 17.46 -13.98
C ASP A 69 -11.95 16.23 -14.58
N SER A 70 -11.19 15.29 -15.14
CA SER A 70 -11.71 14.02 -15.70
C SER A 70 -12.91 14.18 -16.65
N PRO A 71 -12.82 14.99 -17.71
CA PRO A 71 -13.98 15.34 -18.55
C PRO A 71 -14.66 14.14 -19.22
N ALA A 72 -13.93 13.03 -19.46
CA ALA A 72 -14.50 11.82 -20.05
C ALA A 72 -15.32 10.99 -19.03
N VAL A 73 -15.04 11.12 -17.76
CA VAL A 73 -15.72 10.39 -16.68
C VAL A 73 -16.13 11.40 -15.61
N PRO A 74 -17.28 12.07 -15.78
CA PRO A 74 -17.71 13.14 -14.88
C PRO A 74 -17.74 12.67 -13.43
N ASP A 75 -17.32 13.55 -12.51
CA ASP A 75 -17.29 13.29 -11.07
C ASP A 75 -16.46 12.03 -10.68
N PHE A 76 -15.53 11.59 -11.53
CA PHE A 76 -14.78 10.35 -11.32
C PHE A 76 -14.25 10.23 -9.89
N ALA A 77 -13.46 11.21 -9.43
CA ALA A 77 -12.79 11.13 -8.14
C ALA A 77 -13.78 11.02 -6.97
N ARG A 78 -14.86 11.80 -7.01
CA ARG A 78 -15.91 11.73 -5.99
C ARG A 78 -16.64 10.40 -6.01
N ARG A 79 -17.05 9.90 -7.17
CA ARG A 79 -17.71 8.59 -7.33
C ARG A 79 -16.81 7.46 -6.82
N PHE A 80 -15.54 7.49 -7.24
CA PHE A 80 -14.53 6.49 -6.84
C PHE A 80 -14.33 6.46 -5.32
N VAL A 81 -14.11 7.62 -4.69
CA VAL A 81 -13.91 7.70 -3.23
C VAL A 81 -15.18 7.30 -2.47
N THR A 82 -16.35 7.83 -2.87
CA THR A 82 -17.62 7.53 -2.20
C THR A 82 -17.93 6.03 -2.17
N ALA A 83 -17.53 5.28 -3.18
CA ALA A 83 -17.70 3.83 -3.20
C ALA A 83 -16.87 3.08 -2.13
N HIS A 84 -15.88 3.74 -1.52
CA HIS A 84 -15.07 3.19 -0.42
C HIS A 84 -15.59 3.60 0.97
N LEU A 85 -16.49 4.57 1.06
CA LEU A 85 -16.93 5.15 2.33
C LEU A 85 -18.23 4.52 2.83
N LYS A 86 -18.35 4.38 4.15
CA LYS A 86 -19.57 3.91 4.82
C LYS A 86 -20.51 5.06 5.18
N SER A 87 -20.05 6.31 5.06
CA SER A 87 -20.81 7.51 5.40
C SER A 87 -20.77 8.52 4.26
N VAL A 88 -21.77 9.41 4.26
CA VAL A 88 -21.85 10.51 3.30
C VAL A 88 -20.89 11.62 3.70
N MET A 89 -20.08 12.07 2.76
CA MET A 89 -19.14 13.17 2.98
C MET A 89 -19.85 14.53 2.93
N PRO A 90 -19.40 15.53 3.70
CA PRO A 90 -19.89 16.90 3.60
C PRO A 90 -19.62 17.48 2.20
N SER A 91 -20.44 18.46 1.79
CA SER A 91 -20.33 19.10 0.48
C SER A 91 -19.40 20.33 0.46
N LYS A 92 -18.85 20.74 1.60
CA LYS A 92 -17.99 21.92 1.74
C LYS A 92 -16.73 21.60 2.54
N GLY A 93 -15.64 22.28 2.23
CA GLY A 93 -14.36 22.16 2.93
C GLY A 93 -13.53 20.95 2.53
N ILE A 94 -14.03 20.12 1.59
CA ILE A 94 -13.32 18.97 1.03
C ILE A 94 -13.30 19.00 -0.49
N ASP A 95 -12.21 18.54 -1.05
CA ASP A 95 -12.01 18.38 -2.48
C ASP A 95 -11.63 16.96 -2.85
N TYR A 96 -11.83 16.64 -4.12
CA TYR A 96 -11.49 15.34 -4.70
C TYR A 96 -10.51 15.52 -5.85
N LEU A 97 -9.55 14.63 -5.98
CA LEU A 97 -8.52 14.69 -7.01
C LEU A 97 -8.35 13.32 -7.67
N PRO A 98 -8.55 13.20 -8.99
CA PRO A 98 -8.18 11.99 -9.72
C PRO A 98 -6.67 11.87 -9.81
N ILE A 99 -6.15 10.65 -9.60
CA ILE A 99 -4.72 10.37 -9.61
C ILE A 99 -4.37 9.16 -10.47
N PRO A 100 -3.16 9.08 -11.05
CA PRO A 100 -2.69 7.90 -11.80
C PRO A 100 -2.22 6.76 -10.86
N GLY A 101 -2.86 6.61 -9.70
CA GLY A 101 -2.47 5.73 -8.62
C GLY A 101 -1.71 6.45 -7.50
N ILE A 102 -1.58 5.81 -6.32
CA ILE A 102 -1.04 6.44 -5.10
C ILE A 102 0.47 6.69 -5.19
N LYS A 103 1.22 5.72 -5.71
CA LYS A 103 2.69 5.76 -5.69
C LYS A 103 3.31 7.05 -6.25
N PRO A 104 2.88 7.60 -7.41
CA PRO A 104 3.40 8.88 -7.89
C PRO A 104 3.12 10.04 -6.93
N MET A 105 1.97 10.01 -6.22
CA MET A 105 1.59 11.07 -5.29
C MET A 105 2.51 11.15 -4.08
N LEU A 106 3.01 10.00 -3.57
CA LEU A 106 3.90 9.96 -2.40
C LEU A 106 5.14 10.86 -2.56
N GLY A 107 5.65 11.00 -3.81
CA GLY A 107 6.77 11.89 -4.10
C GLY A 107 6.41 13.37 -4.14
N LEU A 108 5.14 13.70 -4.26
CA LEU A 108 4.66 15.09 -4.35
C LEU A 108 4.27 15.67 -2.99
N LEU A 109 3.99 14.83 -1.99
CA LEU A 109 3.53 15.27 -0.69
C LEU A 109 4.52 16.20 0.03
N PRO A 110 5.84 15.93 0.07
CA PRO A 110 6.79 16.88 0.66
C PRO A 110 6.77 18.26 -0.03
N LEU A 111 6.62 18.28 -1.36
CA LEU A 111 6.49 19.54 -2.11
C LEU A 111 5.19 20.28 -1.78
N ALA A 112 4.08 19.55 -1.69
CA ALA A 112 2.80 20.09 -1.25
C ALA A 112 2.83 20.59 0.20
N CYS A 113 3.76 20.10 1.03
CA CYS A 113 4.01 20.58 2.39
C CYS A 113 5.07 21.70 2.47
N GLY A 114 5.48 22.28 1.34
CA GLY A 114 6.33 23.46 1.31
C GLY A 114 7.83 23.21 1.34
N CYS A 115 8.34 21.98 1.20
CA CYS A 115 9.78 21.69 1.25
C CYS A 115 10.61 22.42 0.15
N ALA A 116 9.96 23.03 -0.84
CA ALA A 116 10.63 23.88 -1.81
C ALA A 116 11.09 25.23 -1.20
N LEU A 117 10.44 25.69 -0.15
CA LEU A 117 10.67 26.97 0.50
C LEU A 117 11.34 26.82 1.88
N ASP A 118 10.89 25.87 2.69
CA ASP A 118 11.28 25.69 4.07
C ASP A 118 11.77 24.26 4.36
N ASP A 119 12.52 24.09 5.44
CA ASP A 119 12.86 22.77 5.95
C ASP A 119 11.63 22.16 6.63
N ILE A 120 11.29 20.94 6.30
CA ILE A 120 10.14 20.22 6.88
C ILE A 120 10.56 18.89 7.49
N THR A 121 9.82 18.45 8.52
CA THR A 121 9.97 17.16 9.18
C THR A 121 8.81 16.24 8.85
N VAL A 122 9.11 15.03 8.37
CA VAL A 122 8.12 14.05 7.92
C VAL A 122 8.22 12.75 8.73
N ALA A 123 7.11 12.35 9.35
CA ALA A 123 6.97 11.06 10.00
C ALA A 123 6.36 10.02 9.05
N THR A 124 6.92 8.81 8.97
CA THR A 124 6.43 7.77 8.05
C THR A 124 6.31 6.40 8.69
N MET A 125 5.45 5.55 8.13
CA MET A 125 5.27 4.15 8.52
C MET A 125 6.10 3.20 7.63
N THR A 126 7.44 3.35 7.65
CA THR A 126 8.33 2.63 6.72
C THR A 126 9.21 1.56 7.38
N ARG A 127 9.16 1.38 8.72
CA ARG A 127 9.99 0.40 9.44
C ARG A 127 9.21 -0.39 10.51
N PRO A 128 8.64 -1.55 10.17
CA PRO A 128 8.50 -2.19 8.85
C PRO A 128 7.41 -1.51 8.03
N GLY A 129 7.63 -1.31 6.73
CA GLY A 129 6.63 -0.66 5.89
C GLY A 129 7.04 -0.56 4.44
N TYR A 130 6.18 0.05 3.66
CA TYR A 130 6.44 0.37 2.27
C TYR A 130 7.48 1.51 2.20
N PRO A 131 8.67 1.28 1.59
CA PRO A 131 9.79 2.20 1.74
C PRO A 131 9.67 3.52 0.96
N ILE A 132 8.78 3.57 -0.03
CA ILE A 132 8.72 4.68 -1.00
C ILE A 132 8.52 6.06 -0.35
N PRO A 133 7.70 6.24 0.72
CA PRO A 133 7.61 7.55 1.38
C PRO A 133 8.96 8.02 1.93
N ALA A 134 9.74 7.14 2.58
CA ALA A 134 11.07 7.47 3.07
C ALA A 134 12.06 7.75 1.92
N ASP A 135 12.06 6.89 0.88
CA ASP A 135 12.92 7.07 -0.29
C ASP A 135 12.70 8.44 -0.94
N TRP A 136 11.45 8.92 -1.03
CA TRP A 136 11.15 10.25 -1.55
C TRP A 136 11.59 11.38 -0.63
N CYS A 137 11.47 11.21 0.69
CA CYS A 137 12.02 12.19 1.65
C CYS A 137 13.53 12.37 1.45
N ASP A 138 14.27 11.28 1.25
CA ASP A 138 15.72 11.31 1.01
C ASP A 138 16.13 12.02 -0.29
N TYR A 139 15.20 12.16 -1.26
CA TYR A 139 15.45 12.93 -2.49
C TYR A 139 15.25 14.44 -2.33
N HIS A 140 14.65 14.90 -1.24
CA HIS A 140 14.41 16.31 -0.97
C HIS A 140 15.38 16.84 0.09
N ILE A 141 16.29 17.72 -0.29
CA ILE A 141 17.36 18.22 0.59
C ILE A 141 16.86 18.95 1.85
N ARG A 142 15.62 19.46 1.81
CA ARG A 142 14.95 20.17 2.91
C ARG A 142 13.97 19.31 3.69
N VAL A 143 14.05 18.01 3.55
CA VAL A 143 13.17 17.08 4.27
C VAL A 143 13.99 16.27 5.26
N THR A 144 13.68 16.44 6.53
CA THR A 144 14.10 15.52 7.60
C THR A 144 13.03 14.45 7.76
N HIS A 145 13.44 13.18 7.80
CA HIS A 145 12.52 12.05 7.87
C HIS A 145 12.86 11.16 9.07
N TYR A 146 11.82 10.69 9.77
CA TYR A 146 11.95 9.64 10.77
C TYR A 146 10.81 8.60 10.67
N PRO A 147 11.08 7.32 10.99
CA PRO A 147 10.08 6.28 11.00
C PRO A 147 9.32 6.23 12.34
N LEU A 148 8.00 6.15 12.27
CA LEU A 148 7.15 5.85 13.42
C LEU A 148 7.35 4.41 13.89
N PRO A 149 7.33 4.12 15.20
CA PRO A 149 7.56 2.77 15.71
C PRO A 149 6.39 1.84 15.42
N LEU A 150 6.69 0.74 14.72
CA LEU A 150 5.72 -0.30 14.36
C LEU A 150 6.28 -1.67 14.73
N ASN A 151 5.60 -2.40 15.60
CA ASN A 151 6.02 -3.72 16.03
C ASN A 151 4.82 -4.54 16.54
N SER A 152 5.04 -5.81 16.90
CA SER A 152 3.99 -6.68 17.42
C SER A 152 3.44 -6.23 18.78
N GLN A 153 4.25 -5.57 19.61
CA GLN A 153 3.84 -5.11 20.94
C GLN A 153 2.80 -3.98 20.86
N ASN A 154 2.96 -3.04 19.90
CA ASN A 154 1.98 -2.00 19.63
C ASN A 154 0.97 -2.38 18.53
N GLN A 155 0.93 -3.65 18.14
CA GLN A 155 0.06 -4.17 17.08
C GLN A 155 0.18 -3.37 15.76
N PHE A 156 1.40 -2.92 15.44
CA PHE A 156 1.69 -2.07 14.27
C PHE A 156 0.88 -0.77 14.22
N ARG A 157 0.60 -0.19 15.40
CA ARG A 157 -0.07 1.10 15.57
C ARG A 157 0.79 1.97 16.47
N PHE A 158 1.28 3.06 15.96
CA PHE A 158 1.96 4.07 16.77
C PHE A 158 0.95 4.88 17.60
N SER A 159 1.42 5.62 18.57
CA SER A 159 0.63 6.57 19.35
C SER A 159 1.01 8.03 19.01
N THR A 160 0.17 8.98 19.37
CA THR A 160 0.48 10.40 19.18
C THR A 160 1.74 10.85 19.95
N ALA A 161 2.08 10.16 21.03
CA ALA A 161 3.32 10.39 21.80
C ALA A 161 4.61 10.00 21.03
N ASP A 162 4.48 9.22 19.95
CA ASP A 162 5.61 8.82 19.10
C ASP A 162 5.90 9.87 18.00
N ILE A 163 5.06 10.91 17.88
CA ILE A 163 5.23 11.99 16.91
C ILE A 163 6.13 13.06 17.51
N GLU A 164 7.27 13.31 16.86
CA GLU A 164 8.25 14.30 17.32
C GLU A 164 7.70 15.73 17.21
N SER A 165 8.04 16.59 18.16
CA SER A 165 7.68 18.01 18.11
C SER A 165 8.29 18.68 16.87
N GLY A 166 7.50 19.50 16.18
CA GLY A 166 7.93 20.15 14.93
C GLY A 166 7.80 19.26 13.69
N THR A 167 7.02 18.18 13.78
CA THR A 167 6.62 17.41 12.59
C THR A 167 5.61 18.21 11.76
N ASP A 168 5.85 18.32 10.44
CA ASP A 168 4.98 19.03 9.50
C ASP A 168 4.02 18.11 8.75
N LEU A 169 4.42 16.85 8.55
CA LEU A 169 3.63 15.84 7.83
C LEU A 169 3.73 14.47 8.49
N VAL A 170 2.57 13.87 8.76
CA VAL A 170 2.47 12.46 9.13
C VAL A 170 1.91 11.67 7.94
N MET A 171 2.71 10.73 7.41
CA MET A 171 2.31 9.83 6.33
C MET A 171 2.00 8.45 6.89
N THR A 172 0.72 8.09 6.91
CA THR A 172 0.26 6.77 7.35
C THR A 172 -0.01 5.84 6.17
N ASN A 173 -0.10 4.55 6.45
CA ASN A 173 -0.55 3.52 5.52
C ASN A 173 -1.45 2.54 6.28
N TYR A 174 -2.74 2.81 6.28
CA TYR A 174 -3.76 1.93 6.83
C TYR A 174 -4.90 1.69 5.84
N PRO A 175 -5.31 0.40 5.64
CA PRO A 175 -4.71 -0.82 6.17
C PRO A 175 -3.24 -1.00 5.79
N ASN A 176 -2.45 -1.53 6.74
CA ASN A 176 -0.99 -1.47 6.68
C ASN A 176 -0.34 -2.56 5.81
N ASN A 177 0.59 -2.19 5.00
CA ASN A 177 1.60 -3.07 4.41
C ASN A 177 2.92 -2.87 5.19
N PRO A 178 3.43 -3.89 5.92
CA PRO A 178 3.25 -5.33 5.65
C PRO A 178 2.33 -6.09 6.62
N SER A 179 1.87 -5.48 7.70
CA SER A 179 1.25 -6.22 8.81
C SER A 179 -0.20 -6.65 8.57
N GLY A 180 -0.89 -6.06 7.58
CA GLY A 180 -2.33 -6.26 7.37
C GLY A 180 -3.19 -5.68 8.49
N GLN A 181 -2.63 -4.85 9.39
CA GLN A 181 -3.39 -4.24 10.47
C GLN A 181 -4.23 -3.07 9.99
N ILE A 182 -5.35 -2.89 10.67
CA ILE A 182 -6.30 -1.80 10.47
C ILE A 182 -6.27 -0.85 11.67
N VAL A 183 -6.87 0.32 11.51
CA VAL A 183 -7.20 1.21 12.64
C VAL A 183 -8.69 1.47 12.69
N THR A 184 -9.17 1.86 13.88
CA THR A 184 -10.58 2.15 14.16
C THR A 184 -10.86 3.65 14.05
N LYS A 185 -12.13 4.03 14.11
CA LYS A 185 -12.52 5.46 14.16
C LYS A 185 -11.95 6.18 15.39
N GLU A 186 -11.86 5.48 16.53
CA GLU A 186 -11.29 6.04 17.77
C GLU A 186 -9.83 6.37 17.62
N TRP A 187 -9.05 5.49 16.96
CA TRP A 187 -7.65 5.73 16.69
C TRP A 187 -7.46 6.93 15.75
N TRP A 188 -8.28 7.01 14.67
CA TRP A 188 -8.26 8.17 13.78
C TRP A 188 -8.62 9.46 14.48
N ARG A 189 -9.64 9.46 15.40
CA ARG A 189 -10.00 10.65 16.17
C ARG A 189 -8.83 11.18 16.98
N ALA A 190 -8.13 10.31 17.72
CA ALA A 190 -6.99 10.72 18.51
C ALA A 190 -5.85 11.31 17.64
N LEU A 191 -5.61 10.74 16.46
CA LEU A 191 -4.59 11.27 15.55
C LEU A 191 -5.04 12.57 14.88
N CYS A 192 -6.28 12.67 14.44
CA CYS A 192 -6.83 13.89 13.83
C CYS A 192 -6.80 15.06 14.82
N GLU A 193 -7.24 14.84 16.07
CA GLU A 193 -7.20 15.84 17.14
C GLU A 193 -5.75 16.32 17.37
N TYR A 194 -4.82 15.40 17.55
CA TYR A 194 -3.42 15.74 17.75
C TYR A 194 -2.82 16.54 16.57
N CYS A 195 -3.08 16.10 15.33
CA CYS A 195 -2.54 16.77 14.14
C CYS A 195 -3.17 18.17 13.97
N SER A 196 -4.47 18.30 14.23
CA SER A 196 -5.17 19.60 14.19
C SER A 196 -4.62 20.57 15.23
N ASP A 197 -4.40 20.12 16.47
CA ASP A 197 -3.89 20.95 17.57
C ASP A 197 -2.43 21.40 17.37
N ASN A 198 -1.66 20.69 16.55
CA ASN A 198 -0.24 20.95 16.32
C ASN A 198 0.09 21.44 14.89
N ASP A 199 -0.92 21.77 14.08
CA ASP A 199 -0.75 22.24 12.69
C ASP A 199 0.04 21.25 11.81
N ILE A 200 -0.23 19.94 11.98
CA ILE A 200 0.44 18.87 11.26
C ILE A 200 -0.46 18.40 10.11
N ARG A 201 0.03 18.38 8.89
CA ARG A 201 -0.65 17.74 7.77
C ARG A 201 -0.70 16.22 7.94
N LEU A 202 -1.86 15.63 7.66
CA LEU A 202 -2.08 14.18 7.81
C LEU A 202 -2.43 13.55 6.47
N PHE A 203 -1.65 12.54 6.07
CA PHE A 203 -1.91 11.77 4.85
C PHE A 203 -2.07 10.28 5.15
N ASN A 204 -3.05 9.62 4.52
CA ASN A 204 -3.19 8.16 4.56
C ASN A 204 -3.16 7.54 3.15
N ASP A 205 -2.27 6.57 2.95
CA ASP A 205 -2.28 5.62 1.84
C ASP A 205 -3.24 4.47 2.17
N ALA A 206 -4.47 4.53 1.62
CA ALA A 206 -5.53 3.54 1.84
C ALA A 206 -5.58 2.46 0.74
N ALA A 207 -4.43 2.09 0.15
CA ALA A 207 -4.35 1.15 -0.97
C ALA A 207 -5.01 -0.21 -0.73
N TYR A 208 -5.18 -0.62 0.53
CA TYR A 208 -5.74 -1.93 0.91
C TYR A 208 -7.11 -1.84 1.57
N TYR A 209 -7.74 -0.66 1.61
CA TYR A 209 -9.01 -0.51 2.31
C TYR A 209 -10.13 -1.40 1.72
N SER A 210 -10.20 -1.49 0.40
CA SER A 210 -11.15 -2.37 -0.29
C SER A 210 -10.97 -3.87 0.01
N LEU A 211 -9.80 -4.24 0.54
CA LEU A 211 -9.48 -5.59 0.98
C LEU A 211 -9.55 -5.74 2.51
N SER A 212 -10.33 -4.94 3.21
CA SER A 212 -10.60 -5.11 4.64
C SER A 212 -11.42 -6.37 4.87
N HIS A 213 -10.98 -7.21 5.82
CA HIS A 213 -11.63 -8.47 6.20
C HIS A 213 -12.43 -8.33 7.50
N THR A 214 -12.70 -7.10 7.93
CA THR A 214 -13.41 -6.76 9.17
C THR A 214 -14.15 -5.44 9.01
N GLU A 215 -15.30 -5.32 9.68
CA GLU A 215 -16.10 -4.09 9.71
C GLU A 215 -15.50 -2.97 10.58
N GLU A 216 -14.55 -3.29 11.44
CA GLU A 216 -13.91 -2.31 12.33
C GLU A 216 -12.92 -1.39 11.59
N SER A 217 -12.52 -1.76 10.38
CA SER A 217 -11.63 -0.92 9.55
C SER A 217 -12.31 0.41 9.23
N ALA A 218 -11.65 1.51 9.55
CA ALA A 218 -12.13 2.86 9.30
C ALA A 218 -11.17 3.61 8.37
N THR A 219 -11.73 4.53 7.56
CA THR A 219 -10.97 5.45 6.72
C THR A 219 -10.62 6.71 7.50
N LEU A 220 -9.53 7.38 7.14
CA LEU A 220 -9.21 8.72 7.65
C LEU A 220 -10.34 9.69 7.27
N ALA A 221 -10.79 9.65 6.01
CA ALA A 221 -11.78 10.56 5.47
C ALA A 221 -13.08 10.63 6.30
N GLU A 222 -13.59 9.45 6.76
CA GLU A 222 -14.83 9.39 7.56
C GLU A 222 -14.71 10.05 8.95
N VAL A 223 -13.50 10.34 9.40
CA VAL A 223 -13.25 10.96 10.70
C VAL A 223 -12.72 12.39 10.55
N ALA A 224 -11.78 12.59 9.64
CA ALA A 224 -11.12 13.89 9.46
C ALA A 224 -12.07 15.02 9.05
N VAL A 225 -13.22 14.70 8.43
CA VAL A 225 -14.25 15.68 8.06
C VAL A 225 -14.89 16.39 9.26
N ASP A 226 -14.75 15.85 10.45
CA ASP A 226 -15.25 16.46 11.69
C ASP A 226 -14.27 17.52 12.27
N TYR A 227 -13.07 17.66 11.71
CA TYR A 227 -12.01 18.56 12.17
C TYR A 227 -11.77 19.67 11.12
N ALA A 228 -12.42 20.81 11.32
CA ALA A 228 -12.43 21.90 10.34
C ALA A 228 -11.05 22.54 10.07
N ASP A 229 -10.16 22.49 11.07
CA ASP A 229 -8.81 23.09 11.02
C ASP A 229 -7.73 22.07 10.65
N LEU A 230 -8.09 20.80 10.44
CA LEU A 230 -7.15 19.75 10.04
C LEU A 230 -6.88 19.81 8.53
N SER A 231 -5.61 19.92 8.17
CA SER A 231 -5.13 19.76 6.79
C SER A 231 -4.82 18.27 6.52
N TRP A 232 -5.64 17.60 5.71
CA TRP A 232 -5.56 16.16 5.53
C TRP A 232 -5.84 15.70 4.12
N ALA A 233 -5.33 14.51 3.74
CA ALA A 233 -5.68 13.82 2.51
C ALA A 233 -5.62 12.30 2.66
N GLU A 234 -6.48 11.60 1.95
CA GLU A 234 -6.49 10.13 1.87
C GLU A 234 -6.55 9.68 0.41
N ALA A 235 -5.73 8.69 0.05
CA ALA A 235 -5.59 8.21 -1.32
C ALA A 235 -6.03 6.76 -1.47
N TYR A 236 -6.78 6.49 -2.54
CA TYR A 236 -7.30 5.18 -2.92
C TYR A 236 -6.85 4.78 -4.33
N THR A 237 -6.78 3.48 -4.60
CA THR A 237 -6.35 2.96 -5.90
C THR A 237 -7.23 1.82 -6.39
N ALA A 238 -7.46 1.77 -7.70
CA ALA A 238 -8.11 0.64 -8.35
C ALA A 238 -7.22 -0.61 -8.45
N ALA A 239 -5.93 -0.48 -8.17
CA ALA A 239 -4.92 -1.52 -8.39
C ALA A 239 -5.26 -2.87 -7.72
N LYS A 240 -6.02 -2.87 -6.64
CA LYS A 240 -6.35 -4.07 -5.85
C LYS A 240 -7.86 -4.28 -5.68
N LEU A 241 -8.64 -3.36 -6.21
CA LEU A 241 -10.10 -3.31 -6.05
C LEU A 241 -10.82 -4.17 -7.09
N ILE A 242 -10.43 -4.04 -8.35
CA ILE A 242 -11.10 -4.66 -9.50
C ILE A 242 -10.43 -5.97 -9.96
N GLY A 243 -9.94 -6.78 -9.03
CA GLY A 243 -9.05 -7.89 -9.33
C GLY A 243 -7.62 -7.39 -9.58
N ASN A 244 -7.05 -7.59 -10.77
CA ASN A 244 -5.77 -6.99 -11.12
C ASN A 244 -5.95 -5.71 -11.92
N GLY A 245 -5.98 -4.59 -11.21
CA GLY A 245 -5.98 -3.23 -11.79
C GLY A 245 -4.63 -2.52 -11.70
N THR A 246 -3.54 -3.21 -11.36
CA THR A 246 -2.23 -2.60 -11.09
C THR A 246 -1.67 -1.82 -12.27
N GLY A 247 -1.78 -2.36 -13.48
CA GLY A 247 -1.33 -1.71 -14.71
C GLY A 247 -2.28 -0.65 -15.27
N TRP A 248 -3.42 -0.42 -14.64
CA TRP A 248 -4.42 0.53 -15.14
C TRP A 248 -4.11 1.97 -14.72
N HIS A 249 -3.36 2.16 -13.65
CA HIS A 249 -2.95 3.47 -13.15
C HIS A 249 -4.12 4.43 -12.91
N VAL A 250 -5.10 3.98 -12.13
CA VAL A 250 -6.32 4.73 -11.81
C VAL A 250 -6.51 4.74 -10.29
N GLY A 251 -6.82 5.91 -9.75
CA GLY A 251 -7.15 6.12 -8.35
C GLY A 251 -7.73 7.50 -8.12
N ALA A 252 -8.02 7.80 -6.86
CA ALA A 252 -8.48 9.12 -6.45
C ALA A 252 -8.04 9.45 -5.02
N MET A 253 -7.97 10.73 -4.72
CA MET A 253 -7.75 11.28 -3.39
C MET A 253 -8.98 12.09 -2.97
N VAL A 254 -9.14 12.21 -1.65
CA VAL A 254 -10.05 13.13 -1.00
C VAL A 254 -9.31 13.80 0.16
N GLY A 255 -9.64 15.03 0.48
CA GLY A 255 -9.03 15.72 1.61
C GLY A 255 -9.57 17.11 1.81
N SER A 256 -9.03 17.83 2.80
CA SER A 256 -9.29 19.23 3.01
C SER A 256 -8.93 20.05 1.78
N SER A 257 -9.68 21.10 1.48
CA SER A 257 -9.54 21.87 0.26
C SER A 257 -8.16 22.52 0.10
N ASP A 258 -7.53 22.90 1.21
CA ASP A 258 -6.17 23.45 1.25
C ASP A 258 -5.12 22.42 0.79
N PHE A 259 -5.12 21.23 1.42
CA PHE A 259 -4.12 20.22 1.10
C PHE A 259 -4.32 19.62 -0.29
N ILE A 260 -5.56 19.30 -0.68
CA ILE A 260 -5.86 18.86 -2.04
C ILE A 260 -5.51 19.95 -3.07
N GLY A 261 -5.71 21.23 -2.74
CA GLY A 261 -5.31 22.36 -3.57
C GLY A 261 -3.82 22.40 -3.84
N ASP A 262 -2.99 22.27 -2.79
CA ASP A 262 -1.53 22.23 -2.91
C ASP A 262 -1.06 20.99 -3.70
N ILE A 263 -1.62 19.81 -3.41
CA ILE A 263 -1.31 18.58 -4.16
C ILE A 263 -1.69 18.73 -5.63
N LYS A 264 -2.86 19.29 -5.93
CA LYS A 264 -3.37 19.54 -7.28
C LYS A 264 -2.44 20.44 -8.08
N GLU A 265 -1.94 21.51 -7.45
CA GLU A 265 -0.99 22.44 -8.10
C GLU A 265 0.33 21.77 -8.45
N VAL A 266 0.93 21.01 -7.52
CA VAL A 266 2.17 20.27 -7.77
C VAL A 266 1.94 19.16 -8.81
N LYS A 267 0.85 18.39 -8.68
CA LYS A 267 0.49 17.33 -9.62
C LYS A 267 0.31 17.85 -11.03
N GLY A 268 -0.31 19.02 -11.21
CA GLY A 268 -0.52 19.65 -12.51
C GLY A 268 0.76 19.96 -13.28
N LYS A 269 1.94 19.93 -12.63
CA LYS A 269 3.26 20.06 -13.27
C LYS A 269 3.91 18.71 -13.61
N THR A 270 3.31 17.60 -13.20
CA THR A 270 3.91 16.25 -13.33
C THR A 270 3.17 15.34 -14.30
N ASP A 271 1.85 15.46 -14.41
CA ASP A 271 1.04 14.60 -15.29
C ASP A 271 -0.15 15.35 -15.91
N ALA A 272 -0.71 14.75 -16.94
CA ALA A 272 -1.91 15.24 -17.63
C ALA A 272 -3.17 14.44 -17.27
N GLY A 273 -3.18 13.78 -16.11
CA GLY A 273 -4.27 12.95 -15.62
C GLY A 273 -4.05 11.46 -15.89
N PHE A 274 -5.09 10.69 -15.75
CA PHE A 274 -5.09 9.24 -15.96
C PHE A 274 -5.68 8.85 -17.33
N VAL A 275 -5.66 7.55 -17.63
CA VAL A 275 -6.20 6.99 -18.88
C VAL A 275 -7.71 6.89 -18.75
N ALA A 276 -8.46 7.75 -19.46
CA ALA A 276 -9.93 7.84 -19.38
C ALA A 276 -10.67 6.52 -19.60
N PRO A 277 -10.35 5.71 -20.64
CA PRO A 277 -11.01 4.41 -20.82
C PRO A 277 -10.83 3.46 -19.64
N MET A 278 -9.65 3.46 -19.00
CA MET A 278 -9.42 2.65 -17.80
C MET A 278 -10.23 3.16 -16.62
N ALA A 279 -10.35 4.47 -16.45
CA ALA A 279 -11.19 5.07 -15.42
C ALA A 279 -12.68 4.75 -15.62
N ALA A 280 -13.17 4.77 -16.84
CA ALA A 280 -14.54 4.33 -17.18
C ALA A 280 -14.77 2.86 -16.79
N GLY A 281 -13.79 2.00 -17.10
CA GLY A 281 -13.83 0.60 -16.70
C GLY A 281 -13.82 0.40 -15.18
N VAL A 282 -13.02 1.18 -14.46
CA VAL A 282 -12.96 1.12 -12.99
C VAL A 282 -14.31 1.51 -12.37
N ILE A 283 -14.92 2.60 -12.83
CA ILE A 283 -16.22 3.04 -12.31
C ILE A 283 -17.31 2.00 -12.60
N ALA A 284 -17.34 1.41 -13.79
CA ALA A 284 -18.29 0.35 -14.10
C ALA A 284 -18.10 -0.89 -13.19
N GLY A 285 -16.86 -1.30 -12.94
CA GLY A 285 -16.58 -2.37 -11.96
C GLY A 285 -17.06 -2.02 -10.55
N LEU A 286 -16.86 -0.78 -10.12
CA LEU A 286 -17.28 -0.30 -8.80
C LEU A 286 -18.80 -0.20 -8.63
N GLU A 287 -19.51 0.32 -9.61
CA GLU A 287 -20.94 0.59 -9.53
C GLU A 287 -21.80 -0.62 -9.87
N ASP A 288 -21.33 -1.47 -10.81
CA ASP A 288 -22.16 -2.53 -11.39
C ASP A 288 -21.73 -3.95 -10.98
N ASP A 289 -20.56 -4.13 -10.34
CA ASP A 289 -20.00 -5.47 -10.05
C ASP A 289 -19.47 -5.61 -8.61
N GLN A 290 -20.27 -5.20 -7.65
CA GLN A 290 -19.96 -5.37 -6.23
C GLN A 290 -19.75 -6.82 -5.83
N ALA A 291 -20.44 -7.75 -6.50
CA ALA A 291 -20.27 -9.19 -6.27
C ALA A 291 -18.86 -9.65 -6.68
N GLY A 292 -18.35 -9.22 -7.83
CA GLY A 292 -17.00 -9.55 -8.27
C GLY A 292 -15.91 -8.96 -7.37
N ILE A 293 -16.13 -7.74 -6.85
CA ILE A 293 -15.22 -7.13 -5.85
C ILE A 293 -15.20 -7.97 -4.57
N GLU A 294 -16.38 -8.38 -4.08
CA GLU A 294 -16.49 -9.21 -2.88
C GLU A 294 -15.85 -10.59 -3.08
N GLU A 295 -16.01 -11.22 -4.24
CA GLU A 295 -15.34 -12.48 -4.57
C GLU A 295 -13.82 -12.32 -4.54
N CYS A 296 -13.26 -11.23 -5.07
CA CYS A 296 -11.83 -10.94 -4.97
C CYS A 296 -11.37 -10.80 -3.51
N ARG A 297 -12.12 -10.10 -2.68
CA ARG A 297 -11.83 -9.93 -1.25
C ARG A 297 -11.85 -11.27 -0.51
N GLN A 298 -12.87 -12.09 -0.74
CA GLN A 298 -13.01 -13.41 -0.14
C GLN A 298 -11.89 -14.37 -0.58
N MET A 299 -11.52 -14.34 -1.85
CA MET A 299 -10.38 -15.13 -2.35
C MET A 299 -9.10 -14.84 -1.57
N TYR A 300 -8.78 -13.57 -1.30
CA TYR A 300 -7.60 -13.22 -0.51
C TYR A 300 -7.73 -13.65 0.94
N LYS A 301 -8.92 -13.53 1.54
CA LYS A 301 -9.18 -14.03 2.89
C LYS A 301 -8.90 -15.52 3.02
N VAL A 302 -9.40 -16.32 2.11
CA VAL A 302 -9.16 -17.78 2.07
C VAL A 302 -7.67 -18.07 1.89
N ARG A 303 -6.98 -17.39 0.98
CA ARG A 303 -5.54 -17.58 0.76
C ARG A 303 -4.70 -17.19 1.98
N LEU A 304 -5.09 -16.11 2.70
CA LEU A 304 -4.45 -15.72 3.96
C LEU A 304 -4.59 -16.83 5.00
N ASP A 305 -5.81 -17.33 5.23
CA ASP A 305 -6.09 -18.37 6.21
C ASP A 305 -5.34 -19.67 5.86
N THR A 306 -5.28 -20.03 4.57
CA THR A 306 -4.53 -21.20 4.10
C THR A 306 -3.03 -21.05 4.37
N LEU A 307 -2.41 -19.92 3.98
CA LEU A 307 -0.98 -19.72 4.21
C LEU A 307 -0.64 -19.67 5.70
N ILE A 308 -1.50 -19.02 6.51
CA ILE A 308 -1.32 -18.96 7.96
C ILE A 308 -1.34 -20.37 8.55
N GLY A 309 -2.29 -21.22 8.14
CA GLY A 309 -2.34 -22.62 8.58
C GLY A 309 -1.05 -23.37 8.21
N ILE A 310 -0.64 -23.31 6.95
CA ILE A 310 0.57 -23.99 6.45
C ILE A 310 1.82 -23.61 7.27
N LEU A 311 2.07 -22.32 7.43
CA LEU A 311 3.29 -21.82 8.07
C LEU A 311 3.27 -22.04 9.59
N SER A 312 2.12 -21.88 10.22
CA SER A 312 1.95 -22.15 11.67
C SER A 312 2.16 -23.62 12.01
N ASP A 313 1.63 -24.53 11.19
CA ASP A 313 1.84 -25.99 11.34
C ASP A 313 3.34 -26.37 11.20
N CYS A 314 4.12 -25.55 10.45
CA CYS A 314 5.56 -25.73 10.29
C CYS A 314 6.40 -24.93 11.32
N GLY A 315 5.79 -24.40 12.37
CA GLY A 315 6.49 -23.74 13.48
C GLY A 315 6.78 -22.25 13.30
N MET A 316 6.33 -21.63 12.22
CA MET A 316 6.47 -20.17 12.04
C MET A 316 5.56 -19.42 13.01
N ARG A 317 6.03 -18.27 13.52
CA ARG A 317 5.28 -17.41 14.46
C ARG A 317 4.72 -16.19 13.74
N LEU A 318 3.39 -16.11 13.65
CA LEU A 318 2.70 -14.95 13.08
C LEU A 318 2.84 -13.75 14.02
N THR A 319 3.25 -12.57 13.51
CA THR A 319 3.41 -11.37 14.34
C THR A 319 2.05 -10.79 14.77
N ALA A 320 1.06 -10.83 13.87
CA ALA A 320 -0.30 -10.39 14.10
C ALA A 320 -1.23 -10.99 13.06
N GLN A 321 -2.48 -11.32 13.45
CA GLN A 321 -3.49 -11.76 12.49
C GLN A 321 -3.83 -10.64 11.52
N PRO A 322 -3.64 -10.82 10.18
CA PRO A 322 -4.00 -9.79 9.23
C PRO A 322 -5.51 -9.57 9.18
N ARG A 323 -5.91 -8.31 9.17
CA ARG A 323 -7.31 -7.87 9.15
C ARG A 323 -7.69 -7.20 7.82
N ALA A 324 -6.71 -7.01 6.94
CA ALA A 324 -6.90 -6.45 5.60
C ALA A 324 -5.75 -6.85 4.66
N GLY A 325 -5.96 -6.64 3.37
CA GLY A 325 -4.96 -6.87 2.33
C GLY A 325 -4.74 -8.34 2.02
N PHE A 326 -3.53 -8.64 1.59
CA PHE A 326 -3.10 -9.97 1.16
C PHE A 326 -1.68 -10.30 1.63
N TYR A 327 -1.27 -9.75 2.78
CA TYR A 327 0.03 -10.01 3.39
C TYR A 327 -0.11 -10.71 4.72
N THR A 328 0.84 -11.60 5.00
CA THR A 328 1.14 -12.13 6.33
C THR A 328 2.52 -11.66 6.75
N LEU A 329 2.69 -11.32 8.01
CA LEU A 329 3.96 -10.90 8.58
C LEU A 329 4.36 -11.85 9.72
N TRP A 330 5.57 -12.39 9.64
CA TRP A 330 6.08 -13.44 10.51
C TRP A 330 7.30 -12.99 11.25
N GLU A 331 7.48 -13.42 12.49
CA GLU A 331 8.76 -13.27 13.19
C GLU A 331 9.86 -13.99 12.40
N ALA A 332 11.01 -13.36 12.27
CA ALA A 332 12.16 -14.00 11.66
C ALA A 332 12.74 -15.04 12.61
N PRO A 333 12.87 -16.32 12.21
CA PRO A 333 13.53 -17.32 13.05
C PRO A 333 14.99 -16.98 13.31
N THR A 334 15.50 -17.34 14.51
CA THR A 334 16.93 -17.22 14.87
C THR A 334 17.75 -18.43 14.42
N ARG A 335 17.07 -19.54 14.06
CA ARG A 335 17.70 -20.74 13.47
C ARG A 335 16.84 -21.33 12.38
N ALA A 336 17.48 -21.80 11.33
CA ALA A 336 16.86 -22.61 10.28
C ALA A 336 17.90 -23.50 9.62
N PHE A 337 17.48 -24.62 9.06
CA PHE A 337 18.35 -25.61 8.38
C PHE A 337 19.53 -26.08 9.26
N GLY A 338 19.31 -26.18 10.58
CA GLY A 338 20.33 -26.56 11.56
C GLY A 338 21.39 -25.49 11.83
N GLN A 339 21.24 -24.25 11.34
CA GLN A 339 22.19 -23.14 11.47
C GLN A 339 21.59 -21.96 12.21
N SER A 340 22.38 -21.23 13.00
CA SER A 340 22.01 -19.93 13.57
C SER A 340 22.03 -18.85 12.48
N LEU A 341 21.08 -17.93 12.53
CA LEU A 341 20.90 -16.84 11.59
C LEU A 341 21.12 -15.50 12.31
N ALA A 342 21.87 -14.59 11.69
CA ALA A 342 22.16 -13.30 12.28
C ALA A 342 21.05 -12.25 11.97
N SER A 343 20.24 -12.47 10.95
CA SER A 343 19.24 -11.51 10.50
C SER A 343 18.06 -12.16 9.77
N SER A 344 16.98 -11.39 9.61
CA SER A 344 15.86 -11.75 8.74
C SER A 344 16.25 -11.85 7.26
N GLU A 345 17.26 -11.09 6.81
CA GLU A 345 17.83 -11.20 5.45
C GLU A 345 18.46 -12.58 5.25
N ASP A 346 19.24 -13.07 6.23
CA ASP A 346 19.86 -14.40 6.17
C ASP A 346 18.82 -15.50 6.09
N PHE A 347 17.73 -15.40 6.88
CA PHE A 347 16.64 -16.35 6.81
C PHE A 347 15.97 -16.35 5.42
N ASN A 348 15.60 -15.16 4.91
CA ASN A 348 14.94 -15.06 3.62
C ASN A 348 15.81 -15.60 2.48
N PHE A 349 17.11 -15.29 2.49
CA PHE A 349 18.03 -15.76 1.48
C PHE A 349 18.29 -17.28 1.58
N ALA A 350 18.38 -17.83 2.79
CA ALA A 350 18.47 -19.28 2.99
C ALA A 350 17.21 -19.99 2.47
N MET A 351 16.01 -19.45 2.71
CA MET A 351 14.77 -19.98 2.14
C MET A 351 14.77 -19.95 0.62
N ILE A 352 15.19 -18.84 0.01
CA ILE A 352 15.29 -18.74 -1.45
C ILE A 352 16.27 -19.78 -2.00
N ASP A 353 17.48 -19.88 -1.46
CA ASP A 353 18.53 -20.74 -1.97
C ASP A 353 18.25 -22.23 -1.80
N LYS A 354 17.65 -22.63 -0.68
CA LYS A 354 17.48 -24.04 -0.33
C LYS A 354 16.12 -24.61 -0.71
N THR A 355 15.10 -23.74 -0.85
CA THR A 355 13.71 -24.19 -1.04
C THR A 355 12.95 -23.47 -2.13
N GLY A 356 13.48 -22.39 -2.68
CA GLY A 356 12.80 -21.56 -3.67
C GLY A 356 11.69 -20.66 -3.11
N VAL A 357 11.45 -20.62 -1.79
CA VAL A 357 10.45 -19.75 -1.19
C VAL A 357 11.00 -18.33 -1.08
N VAL A 358 10.32 -17.39 -1.74
CA VAL A 358 10.73 -15.98 -1.82
C VAL A 358 9.80 -15.12 -0.99
N GLY A 359 10.30 -14.52 0.09
CA GLY A 359 9.62 -13.51 0.91
C GLY A 359 10.24 -12.12 0.78
N VAL A 360 9.74 -11.18 1.58
CA VAL A 360 10.36 -9.86 1.77
C VAL A 360 10.75 -9.73 3.24
N HIS A 361 12.04 -9.56 3.51
CA HIS A 361 12.54 -9.38 4.87
C HIS A 361 12.46 -7.91 5.30
N PHE A 362 12.12 -7.69 6.56
CA PHE A 362 12.23 -6.43 7.29
C PHE A 362 13.00 -6.70 8.58
N PRO A 363 13.50 -5.70 9.29
CA PRO A 363 14.15 -5.93 10.58
C PRO A 363 13.28 -6.79 11.51
N GLY A 364 13.76 -7.99 11.84
CA GLY A 364 13.08 -8.95 12.72
C GLY A 364 11.85 -9.67 12.13
N CYS A 365 11.46 -9.41 10.89
CA CYS A 365 10.24 -9.95 10.29
C CYS A 365 10.42 -10.40 8.84
N ILE A 366 9.54 -11.32 8.39
CA ILE A 366 9.40 -11.73 6.99
C ILE A 366 7.94 -11.55 6.57
N ARG A 367 7.73 -10.87 5.43
CA ARG A 367 6.41 -10.74 4.79
C ARG A 367 6.26 -11.76 3.67
N TYR A 368 5.11 -12.42 3.64
CA TYR A 368 4.65 -13.21 2.51
C TYR A 368 3.34 -12.67 1.97
N ALA A 369 3.21 -12.59 0.63
CA ALA A 369 2.02 -12.15 -0.08
C ALA A 369 1.25 -13.34 -0.64
N VAL A 370 -0.07 -13.35 -0.53
CA VAL A 370 -0.93 -14.42 -1.06
C VAL A 370 -1.55 -14.08 -2.42
N CYS A 371 -0.79 -13.36 -3.27
CA CYS A 371 -1.26 -12.99 -4.61
C CYS A 371 -1.27 -14.18 -5.59
N ALA A 372 -0.42 -15.19 -5.36
CA ALA A 372 -0.43 -16.44 -6.08
C ALA A 372 -1.51 -17.40 -5.56
N ASP A 373 -1.72 -18.51 -6.25
CA ASP A 373 -2.62 -19.58 -5.80
C ASP A 373 -1.93 -20.41 -4.71
N ILE A 374 -2.23 -20.09 -3.45
CA ILE A 374 -1.61 -20.72 -2.28
C ILE A 374 -2.00 -22.21 -2.18
N ALA A 375 -3.23 -22.57 -2.55
CA ALA A 375 -3.67 -23.96 -2.50
C ALA A 375 -2.87 -24.84 -3.49
N ALA A 376 -2.58 -24.32 -4.68
CA ALA A 376 -1.73 -25.02 -5.65
C ALA A 376 -0.27 -25.16 -5.19
N MET A 377 0.19 -24.32 -4.27
CA MET A 377 1.55 -24.34 -3.73
C MET A 377 1.67 -25.08 -2.39
N GLU A 378 0.57 -25.53 -1.79
CA GLU A 378 0.53 -26.03 -0.39
C GLU A 378 1.56 -27.11 -0.12
N GLU A 379 1.61 -28.18 -0.95
CA GLU A 379 2.55 -29.29 -0.76
C GLU A 379 4.01 -28.81 -0.78
N GLY A 380 4.38 -27.98 -1.75
CA GLY A 380 5.72 -27.42 -1.89
C GLY A 380 6.09 -26.50 -0.71
N LEU A 381 5.17 -25.65 -0.27
CA LEU A 381 5.38 -24.77 0.89
C LEU A 381 5.55 -25.59 2.18
N ARG A 382 4.70 -26.57 2.44
CA ARG A 382 4.84 -27.46 3.61
C ARG A 382 6.20 -28.15 3.62
N LYS A 383 6.60 -28.74 2.49
CA LYS A 383 7.93 -29.39 2.34
C LYS A 383 9.07 -28.41 2.60
N ALA A 384 8.99 -27.19 2.04
CA ALA A 384 10.00 -26.16 2.20
C ALA A 384 10.18 -25.71 3.66
N PHE A 385 9.09 -25.41 4.37
CA PHE A 385 9.14 -24.95 5.76
C PHE A 385 9.45 -26.08 6.75
N GLN A 386 9.03 -27.33 6.48
CA GLN A 386 9.46 -28.49 7.25
C GLN A 386 10.98 -28.72 7.11
N ALA A 387 11.52 -28.59 5.89
CA ALA A 387 12.97 -28.70 5.67
C ALA A 387 13.75 -27.54 6.32
N ALA A 388 13.15 -26.38 6.48
CA ALA A 388 13.77 -25.25 7.17
C ALA A 388 13.97 -25.52 8.67
N ASP A 389 13.11 -26.34 9.31
CA ASP A 389 13.18 -26.71 10.73
C ASP A 389 13.48 -25.49 11.61
N VAL A 390 12.55 -24.53 11.57
CA VAL A 390 12.71 -23.20 12.17
C VAL A 390 12.67 -23.23 13.70
N ALA A 391 13.52 -22.41 14.35
CA ALA A 391 13.49 -22.23 15.79
C ALA A 391 13.70 -20.77 16.18
N TYR A 392 13.24 -20.43 17.40
CA TYR A 392 13.31 -19.10 18.02
C TYR A 392 13.95 -19.26 19.40
N GLU A 393 14.98 -18.48 19.67
CA GLU A 393 15.67 -18.44 20.97
C GLU A 393 15.14 -17.29 21.82
#